data_c287df645ccb0e4a55558f0e94e1a80d
#
_entry.id   c287df645ccb0e4a55558f0e94e1a80d
#
_cell.length_a   1.000
_cell.length_b   1.000
_cell.length_c   1.000
_cell.angle_alpha   90.00
_cell.angle_beta   90.00
_cell.angle_gamma   90.00
#
_symmetry.space_group_name_H-M   'P 1'
#
loop_
_entity.id
_entity.type
_entity.pdbx_description
1 polymer ?
#
loop_
_entity_poly.entity_id
_entity_poly.type
_entity_poly.pdbx_seq_one_letter_code
_entity_poly.pdbx_strand_id
1 'polypeptide(L)'
;MRPSPLADVALIETSAGTLRLGRAWPRPGGTVHLEYTDADRRRVAAQWLPARAEAERVARACGVPVELHPDHPVVVHWGGADRQLPALRTLVLETGTRLVGHRPGRRGVVQLRDGTYAKVVRPGRSPGLVAAGERAGAVAAGHFDVPAVVRHDPDAGVVVWTELAGPTLLDLGRAAPSPDVLAEAWRAAGAAVSSLHGAARQGLPVHDARAEVATTQRWLDAAVAAGVLPPAGHPAAYQRLLSGTPGPLGVLHRDLHDKQVVVGAHIGLLDLDTLAVGERALDFANALAHLELRVDQGLMTAAAAGVARRAFLEGADPDPETRERIPAHLVVARLRLAGVYAFRPRWRALAVRWHAQATGTAPQ
;
A
#
# COMPACT_ATOMS: atom_id res chain seq x y z
N MET A 1 21.73 13.05 16.37
CA MET A 1 20.77 12.70 15.31
C MET A 1 19.99 13.96 14.96
N ARG A 2 20.01 14.44 13.71
CA ARG A 2 19.14 15.58 13.32
C ARG A 2 17.69 15.16 13.51
N PRO A 3 16.80 16.01 14.06
CA PRO A 3 15.38 15.69 14.17
C PRO A 3 14.82 15.34 12.79
N SER A 4 13.93 14.35 12.75
CA SER A 4 13.30 13.95 11.51
C SER A 4 12.45 15.11 10.97
N PRO A 5 12.62 15.55 9.72
CA PRO A 5 11.77 16.60 9.16
C PRO A 5 10.26 16.26 9.22
N LEU A 6 9.93 14.97 9.39
CA LEU A 6 8.56 14.51 9.56
C LEU A 6 8.00 14.73 10.97
N ALA A 7 8.85 14.98 11.98
CA ALA A 7 8.38 15.34 13.31
C ALA A 7 7.83 16.77 13.31
N ASP A 8 8.53 17.68 12.64
CA ASP A 8 8.19 19.11 12.58
C ASP A 8 6.91 19.38 11.75
N VAL A 9 6.55 18.45 10.85
CA VAL A 9 5.35 18.56 10.02
C VAL A 9 4.27 17.53 10.37
N ALA A 10 4.34 16.91 11.55
CA ALA A 10 3.32 15.97 12.01
C ALA A 10 1.96 16.64 12.24
N LEU A 11 1.97 17.92 12.59
CA LEU A 11 0.83 18.81 12.72
C LEU A 11 1.22 20.14 12.10
N ILE A 12 0.43 20.65 11.16
CA ILE A 12 0.66 21.96 10.53
C ILE A 12 -0.59 22.80 10.56
N GLU A 13 -0.40 24.11 10.75
CA GLU A 13 -1.47 25.09 10.66
C GLU A 13 -1.53 25.64 9.23
N THR A 14 -2.74 25.80 8.70
CA THR A 14 -3.00 26.28 7.35
C THR A 14 -4.10 27.32 7.36
N SER A 15 -4.32 27.97 6.24
CA SER A 15 -5.42 28.94 6.08
C SER A 15 -6.81 28.31 6.31
N ALA A 16 -6.94 26.99 6.15
CA ALA A 16 -8.19 26.25 6.35
C ALA A 16 -8.24 25.45 7.67
N GLY A 17 -7.26 25.66 8.56
CA GLY A 17 -7.18 25.00 9.87
C GLY A 17 -6.04 23.99 10.00
N THR A 18 -6.06 23.25 11.10
CA THR A 18 -5.02 22.29 11.46
C THR A 18 -5.09 21.03 10.64
N LEU A 19 -3.98 20.62 10.08
CA LEU A 19 -3.81 19.35 9.37
C LEU A 19 -2.92 18.38 10.15
N ARG A 20 -3.38 17.13 10.33
CA ARG A 20 -2.66 16.05 11.01
C ARG A 20 -2.09 15.05 10.01
N LEU A 21 -0.79 14.82 10.06
CA LEU A 21 -0.10 13.85 9.20
C LEU A 21 -0.56 12.42 9.52
N GLY A 22 -1.14 11.77 8.52
CA GLY A 22 -1.53 10.36 8.58
C GLY A 22 -0.47 9.42 8.00
N ARG A 23 0.18 9.86 6.91
CA ARG A 23 1.12 9.04 6.15
C ARG A 23 2.08 9.89 5.31
N ALA A 24 3.32 9.38 5.16
CA ALA A 24 4.30 9.98 4.26
C ALA A 24 4.86 8.92 3.29
N TRP A 25 5.38 9.37 2.14
CA TRP A 25 6.04 8.54 1.13
C TRP A 25 7.31 9.26 0.67
N PRO A 26 8.49 8.76 1.06
CA PRO A 26 9.76 9.30 0.59
C PRO A 26 9.89 9.10 -0.92
N ARG A 27 10.56 10.05 -1.56
CA ARG A 27 10.81 10.06 -3.00
C ARG A 27 12.29 10.23 -3.28
N PRO A 28 12.78 9.74 -4.43
CA PRO A 28 14.11 10.10 -4.90
C PRO A 28 14.29 11.63 -4.92
N GLY A 29 15.49 12.10 -4.60
CA GLY A 29 15.78 13.53 -4.52
C GLY A 29 15.35 14.21 -3.20
N GLY A 30 14.94 13.42 -2.18
CA GLY A 30 14.64 13.92 -0.85
C GLY A 30 13.24 14.52 -0.67
N THR A 31 12.44 14.65 -1.74
CA THR A 31 11.04 15.06 -1.63
C THR A 31 10.23 14.00 -0.88
N VAL A 32 9.26 14.43 -0.06
CA VAL A 32 8.34 13.52 0.61
C VAL A 32 6.91 13.91 0.27
N HIS A 33 6.12 12.95 -0.25
CA HIS A 33 4.69 13.14 -0.37
C HIS A 33 4.03 12.89 0.98
N LEU A 34 3.12 13.78 1.37
CA LEU A 34 2.44 13.77 2.65
C LEU A 34 0.94 13.61 2.43
N GLU A 35 0.30 12.82 3.24
CA GLU A 35 -1.16 12.72 3.32
C GLU A 35 -1.57 13.17 4.73
N TYR A 36 -2.29 14.27 4.77
CA TYR A 36 -2.88 14.81 5.97
C TYR A 36 -4.36 14.47 6.07
N THR A 37 -4.89 14.67 7.25
CA THR A 37 -6.33 14.64 7.52
C THR A 37 -6.71 15.95 8.21
N ASP A 38 -7.77 16.62 7.73
CA ASP A 38 -8.35 17.80 8.36
C ASP A 38 -9.30 17.42 9.52
N ALA A 39 -9.94 18.43 10.13
CA ALA A 39 -10.89 18.25 11.22
C ALA A 39 -12.12 17.41 10.81
N ASP A 40 -12.55 17.51 9.55
CA ASP A 40 -13.67 16.75 8.99
C ASP A 40 -13.25 15.35 8.52
N ARG A 41 -12.01 14.95 8.81
CA ARG A 41 -11.40 13.67 8.38
C ARG A 41 -11.25 13.52 6.87
N ARG A 42 -11.27 14.63 6.11
CA ARG A 42 -10.98 14.64 4.69
C ARG A 42 -9.48 14.52 4.46
N ARG A 43 -9.11 13.84 3.38
CA ARG A 43 -7.69 13.69 3.01
C ARG A 43 -7.20 14.92 2.27
N VAL A 44 -6.06 15.43 2.69
CA VAL A 44 -5.37 16.57 2.06
C VAL A 44 -3.95 16.11 1.70
N ALA A 45 -3.60 16.25 0.44
CA ALA A 45 -2.26 15.91 -0.03
C ALA A 45 -1.32 17.10 0.13
N ALA A 46 -0.05 16.82 0.43
CA ALA A 46 1.00 17.81 0.42
C ALA A 46 2.35 17.23 -0.04
N GLN A 47 3.30 18.11 -0.28
CA GLN A 47 4.69 17.76 -0.58
C GLN A 47 5.61 18.51 0.37
N TRP A 48 6.49 17.80 1.07
CA TRP A 48 7.65 18.38 1.70
C TRP A 48 8.80 18.35 0.70
N LEU A 49 9.50 19.46 0.55
CA LEU A 49 10.63 19.61 -0.38
C LEU A 49 11.92 19.90 0.40
N PRO A 50 13.10 19.48 -0.11
CA PRO A 50 14.36 19.63 0.61
C PRO A 50 14.76 21.09 0.87
N ALA A 51 14.31 22.02 0.02
CA ALA A 51 14.63 23.44 0.10
C ALA A 51 13.39 24.31 -0.03
N ARG A 52 13.34 25.39 0.74
CA ARG A 52 12.26 26.39 0.68
C ARG A 52 12.07 26.97 -0.72
N ALA A 53 13.17 27.31 -1.40
CA ALA A 53 13.12 27.84 -2.77
C ALA A 53 12.51 26.85 -3.79
N GLU A 54 12.63 25.55 -3.55
CA GLU A 54 12.00 24.52 -4.36
C GLU A 54 10.50 24.47 -4.10
N ALA A 55 10.07 24.55 -2.84
CA ALA A 55 8.67 24.62 -2.46
C ALA A 55 7.98 25.86 -3.07
N GLU A 56 8.63 27.01 -3.04
CA GLU A 56 8.16 28.24 -3.67
C GLU A 56 8.02 28.09 -5.20
N ARG A 57 8.98 27.45 -5.86
CA ARG A 57 8.88 27.16 -7.31
C ARG A 57 7.70 26.27 -7.62
N VAL A 58 7.51 25.20 -6.84
CA VAL A 58 6.38 24.28 -7.02
C VAL A 58 5.07 25.01 -6.81
N ALA A 59 4.92 25.79 -5.75
CA ALA A 59 3.71 26.55 -5.47
C ALA A 59 3.38 27.55 -6.59
N ARG A 60 4.37 28.35 -7.05
CA ARG A 60 4.18 29.31 -8.15
C ARG A 60 3.84 28.63 -9.48
N ALA A 61 4.45 27.47 -9.76
CA ALA A 61 4.23 26.76 -11.02
C ALA A 61 2.90 26.00 -11.08
N CYS A 62 2.21 25.83 -9.95
CA CYS A 62 1.04 24.96 -9.87
C CYS A 62 -0.19 25.57 -10.56
N GLY A 63 -0.34 26.89 -10.59
CA GLY A 63 -1.43 27.61 -11.29
C GLY A 63 -2.85 27.27 -10.80
N VAL A 64 -2.96 26.55 -9.70
CA VAL A 64 -4.19 26.06 -9.05
C VAL A 64 -4.05 26.26 -7.54
N PRO A 65 -5.15 26.22 -6.76
CA PRO A 65 -5.08 26.48 -5.32
C PRO A 65 -4.16 25.49 -4.60
N VAL A 66 -2.98 25.96 -4.32
CA VAL A 66 -2.02 25.32 -3.42
C VAL A 66 -1.60 26.36 -2.37
N GLU A 67 -1.23 25.88 -1.20
CA GLU A 67 -0.76 26.72 -0.11
C GLU A 67 0.68 26.36 0.24
N LEU A 68 1.58 27.34 0.25
CA LEU A 68 2.92 27.17 0.77
C LEU A 68 2.91 27.49 2.25
N HIS A 69 3.26 26.50 3.09
CA HIS A 69 3.32 26.69 4.54
C HIS A 69 4.34 27.78 4.91
N PRO A 70 4.04 28.69 5.83
CA PRO A 70 4.93 29.81 6.16
C PRO A 70 6.29 29.37 6.71
N ASP A 71 6.34 28.39 7.61
CA ASP A 71 7.55 28.02 8.35
C ASP A 71 8.24 26.77 7.77
N HIS A 72 7.51 25.92 7.05
CA HIS A 72 8.03 24.66 6.51
C HIS A 72 8.03 24.64 4.98
N PRO A 73 8.98 23.95 4.32
CA PRO A 73 8.99 23.80 2.86
C PRO A 73 7.92 22.76 2.43
N VAL A 74 6.67 23.00 2.82
CA VAL A 74 5.52 22.16 2.55
C VAL A 74 4.55 22.89 1.61
N VAL A 75 4.21 22.24 0.51
CA VAL A 75 3.16 22.71 -0.42
C VAL A 75 1.93 21.85 -0.22
N VAL A 76 0.82 22.45 0.22
CA VAL A 76 -0.47 21.79 0.43
C VAL A 76 -1.31 21.90 -0.84
N HIS A 77 -1.92 20.78 -1.24
CA HIS A 77 -2.72 20.66 -2.47
C HIS A 77 -4.21 20.56 -2.13
N TRP A 78 -4.90 21.67 -2.11
CA TRP A 78 -6.32 21.73 -1.76
C TRP A 78 -7.23 21.19 -2.86
N GLY A 79 -8.24 20.38 -2.49
CA GLY A 79 -9.30 19.92 -3.40
C GLY A 79 -8.75 19.18 -4.63
N GLY A 80 -7.67 18.41 -4.48
CA GLY A 80 -7.08 17.68 -5.62
C GLY A 80 -6.28 18.55 -6.59
N ALA A 81 -5.97 19.80 -6.21
CA ALA A 81 -5.16 20.69 -7.06
C ALA A 81 -3.79 20.08 -7.38
N ASP A 82 -3.54 19.80 -8.65
CA ASP A 82 -2.28 19.22 -9.12
C ASP A 82 -2.06 19.54 -10.60
N ARG A 83 -0.98 20.27 -10.90
CA ARG A 83 -0.65 20.64 -12.28
C ARG A 83 -0.41 19.42 -13.19
N GLN A 84 0.11 18.32 -12.65
CA GLN A 84 0.42 17.12 -13.41
C GLN A 84 -0.76 16.14 -13.52
N LEU A 85 -1.84 16.41 -12.77
CA LEU A 85 -3.07 15.62 -12.74
C LEU A 85 -4.28 16.56 -12.96
N PRO A 86 -4.39 17.24 -14.11
CA PRO A 86 -5.35 18.33 -14.28
C PRO A 86 -6.81 17.90 -14.08
N ALA A 87 -7.18 16.67 -14.46
CA ALA A 87 -8.52 16.14 -14.27
C ALA A 87 -8.89 15.87 -12.81
N LEU A 88 -7.90 15.74 -11.89
CA LEU A 88 -8.16 15.35 -10.51
C LEU A 88 -9.04 16.37 -9.78
N ARG A 89 -8.72 17.66 -9.93
CA ARG A 89 -9.48 18.72 -9.29
C ARG A 89 -10.93 18.77 -9.75
N THR A 90 -11.18 18.65 -11.04
CA THR A 90 -12.51 18.64 -11.64
C THR A 90 -13.36 17.53 -11.00
N LEU A 91 -12.83 16.30 -10.98
CA LEU A 91 -13.51 15.15 -10.38
C LEU A 91 -13.76 15.30 -8.88
N VAL A 92 -12.81 15.88 -8.13
CA VAL A 92 -12.96 16.09 -6.68
C VAL A 92 -14.02 17.14 -6.34
N LEU A 93 -14.24 18.11 -7.23
CA LEU A 93 -15.24 19.18 -7.02
C LEU A 93 -16.66 18.78 -7.48
N GLU A 94 -16.84 17.67 -8.16
CA GLU A 94 -18.16 17.15 -8.51
C GLU A 94 -18.94 16.75 -7.26
N THR A 95 -20.24 17.03 -7.26
CA THR A 95 -21.12 16.68 -6.13
C THR A 95 -21.23 15.17 -5.95
N GLY A 96 -21.05 14.71 -4.72
CA GLY A 96 -21.17 13.29 -4.36
C GLY A 96 -19.91 12.48 -4.63
N THR A 97 -18.79 13.12 -4.99
CA THR A 97 -17.50 12.45 -5.11
C THR A 97 -16.69 12.53 -3.80
N ARG A 98 -15.72 11.64 -3.66
CA ARG A 98 -14.83 11.60 -2.50
C ARG A 98 -13.39 11.32 -2.92
N LEU A 99 -12.46 12.19 -2.53
CA LEU A 99 -11.03 11.94 -2.71
C LEU A 99 -10.58 10.79 -1.80
N VAL A 100 -10.17 9.68 -2.41
CA VAL A 100 -9.70 8.47 -1.71
C VAL A 100 -8.20 8.54 -1.44
N GLY A 101 -7.44 9.15 -2.34
CA GLY A 101 -6.01 9.35 -2.17
C GLY A 101 -5.43 10.26 -3.24
N HIS A 102 -4.40 11.02 -2.86
CA HIS A 102 -3.68 11.87 -3.79
C HIS A 102 -2.18 11.80 -3.47
N ARG A 103 -1.41 11.44 -4.45
CA ARG A 103 0.06 11.52 -4.44
C ARG A 103 0.49 12.55 -5.46
N PRO A 104 0.85 13.76 -5.02
CA PRO A 104 1.13 14.88 -5.92
C PRO A 104 2.08 14.52 -7.06
N GLY A 105 1.69 14.93 -8.28
CA GLY A 105 2.44 14.66 -9.49
C GLY A 105 2.48 13.19 -9.94
N ARG A 106 1.76 12.29 -9.29
CA ARG A 106 1.78 10.85 -9.62
C ARG A 106 0.42 10.27 -9.93
N ARG A 107 -0.48 10.30 -8.96
CA ARG A 107 -1.83 9.73 -9.10
C ARG A 107 -2.80 10.32 -8.09
N GLY A 108 -4.05 10.41 -8.48
CA GLY A 108 -5.20 10.62 -7.60
C GLY A 108 -6.18 9.46 -7.75
N VAL A 109 -6.96 9.20 -6.71
CA VAL A 109 -8.08 8.25 -6.74
C VAL A 109 -9.30 8.94 -6.16
N VAL A 110 -10.39 8.96 -6.90
CA VAL A 110 -11.67 9.57 -6.53
C VAL A 110 -12.74 8.50 -6.62
N GLN A 111 -13.51 8.31 -5.57
CA GLN A 111 -14.77 7.57 -5.63
C GLN A 111 -15.82 8.49 -6.23
N LEU A 112 -16.45 8.04 -7.30
CA LEU A 112 -17.50 8.77 -8.00
C LEU A 112 -18.86 8.53 -7.33
N ARG A 113 -19.86 9.33 -7.73
CA ARG A 113 -21.20 9.28 -7.15
C ARG A 113 -21.91 7.94 -7.34
N ASP A 114 -21.61 7.24 -8.43
CA ASP A 114 -22.17 5.93 -8.78
C ASP A 114 -21.45 4.74 -8.10
N GLY A 115 -20.51 5.02 -7.18
CA GLY A 115 -19.70 4.01 -6.50
C GLY A 115 -18.41 3.65 -7.23
N THR A 116 -18.28 3.93 -8.53
CA THR A 116 -17.08 3.62 -9.30
C THR A 116 -15.86 4.45 -8.82
N TYR A 117 -14.66 4.03 -9.21
CA TYR A 117 -13.40 4.67 -8.81
C TYR A 117 -12.64 5.21 -10.02
N ALA A 118 -12.46 6.53 -10.07
CA ALA A 118 -11.58 7.17 -11.04
C ALA A 118 -10.14 7.21 -10.53
N LYS A 119 -9.21 6.59 -11.25
CA LYS A 119 -7.77 6.70 -11.04
C LYS A 119 -7.22 7.71 -12.05
N VAL A 120 -6.70 8.82 -11.55
CA VAL A 120 -6.14 9.91 -12.34
C VAL A 120 -4.62 9.82 -12.30
N VAL A 121 -4.00 9.79 -13.46
CA VAL A 121 -2.54 9.81 -13.64
C VAL A 121 -2.17 10.92 -14.62
N ARG A 122 -0.88 11.15 -14.83
CA ARG A 122 -0.44 12.10 -15.87
C ARG A 122 -0.99 11.68 -17.23
N PRO A 123 -1.44 12.63 -18.06
CA PRO A 123 -1.79 12.33 -19.45
C PRO A 123 -0.72 11.47 -20.13
N GLY A 124 -1.14 10.49 -20.94
CA GLY A 124 -0.26 9.52 -21.60
C GLY A 124 0.22 8.34 -20.72
N ARG A 125 -0.09 8.32 -19.41
CA ARG A 125 0.25 7.18 -18.53
C ARG A 125 -0.92 6.22 -18.28
N SER A 126 -2.14 6.62 -18.60
CA SER A 126 -3.36 5.82 -18.38
C SER A 126 -3.44 4.53 -19.22
N PRO A 127 -2.89 4.42 -20.47
CA PRO A 127 -2.90 3.15 -21.19
C PRO A 127 -2.24 2.00 -20.43
N GLY A 128 -1.18 2.29 -19.67
CA GLY A 128 -0.52 1.28 -18.82
C GLY A 128 -1.41 0.75 -17.70
N LEU A 129 -2.34 1.58 -17.17
CA LEU A 129 -3.33 1.15 -16.18
C LEU A 129 -4.39 0.25 -16.79
N VAL A 130 -4.87 0.59 -18.00
CA VAL A 130 -5.84 -0.24 -18.73
C VAL A 130 -5.24 -1.61 -19.01
N ALA A 131 -4.02 -1.66 -19.57
CA ALA A 131 -3.33 -2.91 -19.83
C ALA A 131 -3.06 -3.74 -18.55
N ALA A 132 -2.83 -3.07 -17.40
CA ALA A 132 -2.72 -3.78 -16.12
C ALA A 132 -4.06 -4.39 -15.68
N GLY A 133 -5.18 -3.69 -15.90
CA GLY A 133 -6.52 -4.21 -15.64
C GLY A 133 -6.91 -5.39 -16.52
N GLU A 134 -6.61 -5.31 -17.82
CA GLU A 134 -6.83 -6.42 -18.76
C GLU A 134 -6.04 -7.68 -18.33
N ARG A 135 -4.77 -7.50 -17.93
CA ARG A 135 -3.97 -8.60 -17.38
C ARG A 135 -4.57 -9.16 -16.09
N ALA A 136 -5.05 -8.30 -15.18
CA ALA A 136 -5.69 -8.73 -13.95
C ALA A 136 -6.96 -9.56 -14.26
N GLY A 137 -7.80 -9.11 -15.21
CA GLY A 137 -8.96 -9.85 -15.68
C GLY A 137 -8.61 -11.22 -16.29
N ALA A 138 -7.55 -11.27 -17.11
CA ALA A 138 -7.07 -12.53 -17.70
C ALA A 138 -6.54 -13.50 -16.64
N VAL A 139 -5.83 -12.99 -15.62
CA VAL A 139 -5.31 -13.80 -14.51
C VAL A 139 -6.43 -14.29 -13.59
N ALA A 140 -7.47 -13.48 -13.37
CA ALA A 140 -8.62 -13.87 -12.56
C ALA A 140 -9.42 -15.01 -13.19
N ALA A 141 -9.63 -14.99 -14.51
CA ALA A 141 -10.25 -16.04 -15.31
C ALA A 141 -11.54 -16.65 -14.70
N GLY A 142 -12.31 -15.86 -13.93
CA GLY A 142 -13.51 -16.28 -13.24
C GLY A 142 -13.33 -17.00 -11.91
N HIS A 143 -12.10 -17.13 -11.41
CA HIS A 143 -11.81 -17.75 -10.10
C HIS A 143 -11.97 -16.77 -8.93
N PHE A 144 -11.82 -15.48 -9.20
CA PHE A 144 -12.02 -14.39 -8.25
C PHE A 144 -12.35 -13.11 -9.02
N ASP A 145 -12.96 -12.14 -8.34
CA ASP A 145 -13.34 -10.88 -8.94
C ASP A 145 -12.15 -9.88 -8.94
N VAL A 146 -12.11 -9.04 -9.96
CA VAL A 146 -11.19 -7.91 -10.04
C VAL A 146 -11.94 -6.67 -10.55
N PRO A 147 -11.52 -5.44 -10.18
CA PRO A 147 -12.10 -4.24 -10.76
C PRO A 147 -11.96 -4.25 -12.29
N ALA A 148 -13.05 -4.00 -13.01
CA ALA A 148 -13.07 -3.89 -14.46
C ALA A 148 -13.00 -2.41 -14.88
N VAL A 149 -12.33 -2.12 -16.01
CA VAL A 149 -12.32 -0.79 -16.61
C VAL A 149 -13.68 -0.54 -17.26
N VAL A 150 -14.38 0.52 -16.83
CA VAL A 150 -15.67 0.95 -17.38
C VAL A 150 -15.56 2.17 -18.29
N ARG A 151 -14.52 2.99 -18.09
CA ARG A 151 -14.25 4.18 -18.92
C ARG A 151 -12.77 4.50 -18.91
N HIS A 152 -12.25 4.95 -20.05
CA HIS A 152 -10.89 5.41 -20.21
C HIS A 152 -10.87 6.72 -21.01
N ASP A 153 -10.23 7.73 -20.45
CA ASP A 153 -9.95 9.00 -21.12
C ASP A 153 -8.41 9.19 -21.11
N PRO A 154 -7.74 8.86 -22.21
CA PRO A 154 -6.28 8.93 -22.30
C PRO A 154 -5.76 10.37 -22.27
N ASP A 155 -6.49 11.34 -22.81
CA ASP A 155 -6.10 12.74 -22.89
C ASP A 155 -6.17 13.41 -21.52
N ALA A 156 -7.19 13.09 -20.72
CA ALA A 156 -7.31 13.52 -19.34
C ALA A 156 -6.47 12.68 -18.36
N GLY A 157 -5.95 11.53 -18.79
CA GLY A 157 -5.23 10.58 -17.95
C GLY A 157 -6.12 9.89 -16.90
N VAL A 158 -7.40 9.64 -17.24
CA VAL A 158 -8.41 9.09 -16.31
C VAL A 158 -8.81 7.67 -16.72
N VAL A 159 -8.79 6.76 -15.77
CA VAL A 159 -9.36 5.41 -15.91
C VAL A 159 -10.37 5.20 -14.80
N VAL A 160 -11.58 4.80 -15.16
CA VAL A 160 -12.67 4.51 -14.21
C VAL A 160 -12.85 3.01 -14.10
N TRP A 161 -12.96 2.53 -12.85
CA TRP A 161 -13.03 1.13 -12.48
C TRP A 161 -14.33 0.84 -11.74
N THR A 162 -14.85 -0.38 -11.92
CA THR A 162 -15.96 -0.87 -11.09
C THR A 162 -15.54 -0.93 -9.61
N GLU A 163 -16.50 -0.76 -8.72
CA GLU A 163 -16.37 -1.14 -7.32
C GLU A 163 -16.51 -2.68 -7.20
N LEU A 164 -15.78 -3.29 -6.28
CA LEU A 164 -16.05 -4.64 -5.81
C LEU A 164 -16.95 -4.54 -4.58
N ALA A 165 -18.12 -5.12 -4.63
CA ALA A 165 -19.10 -5.05 -3.56
C ALA A 165 -18.71 -5.93 -2.37
N GLY A 166 -18.76 -5.37 -1.16
CA GLY A 166 -18.52 -6.08 0.08
C GLY A 166 -17.44 -5.43 0.97
N PRO A 167 -17.31 -5.88 2.23
CA PRO A 167 -16.26 -5.43 3.12
C PRO A 167 -14.91 -6.02 2.73
N THR A 168 -13.83 -5.31 3.03
CA THR A 168 -12.50 -5.92 3.00
C THR A 168 -12.32 -6.90 4.16
N LEU A 169 -11.37 -7.84 4.07
CA LEU A 169 -11.02 -8.70 5.21
C LEU A 169 -10.61 -7.89 6.45
N LEU A 170 -10.03 -6.70 6.26
CA LEU A 170 -9.75 -5.78 7.38
C LEU A 170 -11.04 -5.27 8.02
N ASP A 171 -12.01 -4.84 7.23
CA ASP A 171 -13.27 -4.29 7.74
C ASP A 171 -14.08 -5.41 8.43
N LEU A 172 -14.08 -6.61 7.84
CA LEU A 172 -14.67 -7.79 8.45
C LEU A 172 -14.00 -8.12 9.79
N GLY A 173 -12.67 -8.15 9.86
CA GLY A 173 -11.94 -8.42 11.09
C GLY A 173 -12.20 -7.37 12.19
N ARG A 174 -12.40 -6.11 11.81
CA ARG A 174 -12.76 -5.02 12.75
C ARG A 174 -14.19 -5.14 13.27
N ALA A 175 -15.10 -5.67 12.47
CA ALA A 175 -16.47 -5.92 12.89
C ALA A 175 -16.57 -7.06 13.92
N ALA A 176 -15.45 -7.76 14.19
CA ALA A 176 -15.36 -8.88 15.14
C ALA A 176 -16.47 -9.91 14.94
N PRO A 177 -16.59 -10.51 13.74
CA PRO A 177 -17.60 -11.52 13.47
C PRO A 177 -17.36 -12.80 14.28
N SER A 178 -18.29 -13.75 14.21
CA SER A 178 -18.04 -15.08 14.78
C SER A 178 -16.77 -15.72 14.18
N PRO A 179 -16.08 -16.60 14.92
CA PRO A 179 -14.89 -17.29 14.40
C PRO A 179 -15.15 -18.03 13.09
N ASP A 180 -16.36 -18.59 12.92
CA ASP A 180 -16.73 -19.35 11.71
C ASP A 180 -16.85 -18.43 10.48
N VAL A 181 -17.52 -17.28 10.61
CA VAL A 181 -17.60 -16.29 9.54
C VAL A 181 -16.23 -15.77 9.15
N LEU A 182 -15.36 -15.51 10.15
CA LEU A 182 -14.01 -15.09 9.88
C LEU A 182 -13.20 -16.18 9.17
N ALA A 183 -13.31 -17.44 9.64
CA ALA A 183 -12.62 -18.57 9.04
C ALA A 183 -13.08 -18.80 7.59
N GLU A 184 -14.38 -18.75 7.31
CA GLU A 184 -14.93 -18.91 5.97
C GLU A 184 -14.36 -17.86 5.00
N ALA A 185 -14.40 -16.58 5.37
CA ALA A 185 -13.87 -15.50 4.54
C ALA A 185 -12.36 -15.65 4.25
N TRP A 186 -11.58 -16.03 5.25
CA TRP A 186 -10.13 -16.24 5.06
C TRP A 186 -9.81 -17.53 4.29
N ARG A 187 -10.61 -18.58 4.43
CA ARG A 187 -10.49 -19.80 3.63
C ARG A 187 -10.76 -19.51 2.16
N ALA A 188 -11.85 -18.79 1.86
CA ALA A 188 -12.17 -18.38 0.51
C ALA A 188 -11.07 -17.48 -0.10
N ALA A 189 -10.51 -16.55 0.68
CA ALA A 189 -9.37 -15.74 0.25
C ALA A 189 -8.13 -16.61 -0.07
N GLY A 190 -7.87 -17.64 0.74
CA GLY A 190 -6.80 -18.60 0.49
C GLY A 190 -6.96 -19.31 -0.85
N ALA A 191 -8.16 -19.81 -1.14
CA ALA A 191 -8.49 -20.46 -2.40
C ALA A 191 -8.31 -19.52 -3.62
N ALA A 192 -8.73 -18.25 -3.50
CA ALA A 192 -8.53 -17.25 -4.54
C ALA A 192 -7.03 -16.97 -4.80
N VAL A 193 -6.22 -16.91 -3.75
CA VAL A 193 -4.75 -16.73 -3.86
C VAL A 193 -4.09 -17.96 -4.50
N SER A 194 -4.55 -19.17 -4.16
CA SER A 194 -4.07 -20.40 -4.83
C SER A 194 -4.37 -20.38 -6.32
N SER A 195 -5.57 -19.92 -6.71
CA SER A 195 -5.94 -19.74 -8.13
C SER A 195 -5.06 -18.69 -8.81
N LEU A 196 -4.79 -17.55 -8.16
CA LEU A 196 -3.86 -16.53 -8.65
C LEU A 196 -2.47 -17.12 -8.90
N HIS A 197 -1.93 -17.89 -7.95
CA HIS A 197 -0.61 -18.51 -8.08
C HIS A 197 -0.53 -19.53 -9.23
N GLY A 198 -1.64 -20.16 -9.56
CA GLY A 198 -1.77 -21.12 -10.67
C GLY A 198 -1.98 -20.49 -12.04
N ALA A 199 -2.22 -19.19 -12.12
CA ALA A 199 -2.56 -18.50 -13.36
C ALA A 199 -1.37 -18.48 -14.36
N ALA A 200 -1.68 -18.15 -15.63
CA ALA A 200 -0.68 -18.04 -16.70
C ALA A 200 0.34 -16.95 -16.42
N ARG A 201 1.63 -17.27 -16.58
CA ARG A 201 2.77 -16.41 -16.22
C ARG A 201 3.30 -15.57 -17.36
N GLN A 202 2.80 -15.77 -18.58
CA GLN A 202 3.31 -15.12 -19.78
C GLN A 202 3.21 -13.60 -19.71
N GLY A 203 4.28 -12.89 -20.09
CA GLY A 203 4.33 -11.42 -20.14
C GLY A 203 4.41 -10.72 -18.78
N LEU A 204 4.50 -11.48 -17.67
CA LEU A 204 4.68 -10.89 -16.35
C LEU A 204 6.18 -10.74 -16.01
N PRO A 205 6.56 -9.63 -15.35
CA PRO A 205 7.94 -9.46 -14.89
C PRO A 205 8.29 -10.46 -13.79
N VAL A 206 9.56 -10.77 -13.65
CA VAL A 206 10.08 -11.60 -12.56
C VAL A 206 10.31 -10.73 -11.31
N HIS A 207 9.88 -11.23 -10.16
CA HIS A 207 10.16 -10.67 -8.84
C HIS A 207 10.72 -11.77 -7.92
N ASP A 208 12.01 -11.95 -7.98
CA ASP A 208 12.74 -12.95 -7.20
C ASP A 208 13.07 -12.45 -5.76
N ALA A 209 13.71 -13.32 -4.99
CA ALA A 209 14.13 -13.01 -3.61
C ALA A 209 15.08 -11.80 -3.55
N ARG A 210 15.95 -11.59 -4.57
CA ARG A 210 16.84 -10.41 -4.63
C ARG A 210 16.06 -9.13 -4.85
N ALA A 211 15.04 -9.14 -5.71
CA ALA A 211 14.15 -8.01 -5.95
C ALA A 211 13.35 -7.64 -4.69
N GLU A 212 12.89 -8.64 -3.91
CA GLU A 212 12.21 -8.41 -2.64
C GLU A 212 13.14 -7.81 -1.57
N VAL A 213 14.36 -8.36 -1.42
CA VAL A 213 15.39 -7.78 -0.54
C VAL A 213 15.69 -6.33 -0.93
N ALA A 214 15.90 -6.05 -2.22
CA ALA A 214 16.17 -4.70 -2.70
C ALA A 214 14.99 -3.75 -2.44
N THR A 215 13.76 -4.24 -2.55
CA THR A 215 12.54 -3.46 -2.24
C THR A 215 12.47 -3.14 -0.75
N THR A 216 12.74 -4.11 0.10
CA THR A 216 12.76 -3.95 1.57
C THR A 216 13.85 -2.97 1.98
N GLN A 217 15.07 -3.14 1.46
CA GLN A 217 16.20 -2.27 1.77
C GLN A 217 15.92 -0.80 1.40
N ARG A 218 15.33 -0.53 0.22
CA ARG A 218 14.94 0.84 -0.16
C ARG A 218 14.02 1.51 0.85
N TRP A 219 13.06 0.76 1.44
CA TRP A 219 12.17 1.31 2.47
C TRP A 219 12.92 1.59 3.77
N LEU A 220 13.82 0.70 4.18
CA LEU A 220 14.63 0.87 5.38
C LEU A 220 15.62 2.03 5.22
N ASP A 221 16.33 2.11 4.10
CA ASP A 221 17.26 3.20 3.81
C ASP A 221 16.53 4.56 3.82
N ALA A 222 15.36 4.63 3.20
CA ALA A 222 14.55 5.83 3.21
C ALA A 222 14.10 6.21 4.63
N ALA A 223 13.75 5.23 5.47
CA ALA A 223 13.35 5.46 6.86
C ALA A 223 14.52 5.91 7.73
N VAL A 224 15.70 5.35 7.52
CA VAL A 224 16.95 5.79 8.18
C VAL A 224 17.34 7.21 7.74
N ALA A 225 17.33 7.46 6.43
CA ALA A 225 17.63 8.78 5.87
C ALA A 225 16.68 9.88 6.37
N ALA A 226 15.39 9.53 6.56
CA ALA A 226 14.39 10.42 7.14
C ALA A 226 14.48 10.52 8.68
N GLY A 227 15.40 9.82 9.35
CA GLY A 227 15.55 9.82 10.81
C GLY A 227 14.35 9.22 11.56
N VAL A 228 13.56 8.35 10.90
CA VAL A 228 12.39 7.69 11.52
C VAL A 228 12.67 6.26 11.98
N LEU A 229 13.76 5.65 11.51
CA LEU A 229 14.33 4.41 12.03
C LEU A 229 15.82 4.59 12.35
N PRO A 230 16.37 3.89 13.33
CA PRO A 230 17.81 3.85 13.56
C PRO A 230 18.51 3.08 12.43
N PRO A 231 19.79 3.41 12.11
CA PRO A 231 20.60 2.60 11.21
C PRO A 231 20.77 1.19 11.77
N ALA A 232 20.57 0.17 10.94
CA ALA A 232 20.88 -1.22 11.26
C ALA A 232 21.03 -2.03 9.98
N GLY A 233 21.90 -3.05 10.02
CA GLY A 233 22.02 -4.04 8.96
C GLY A 233 21.11 -5.25 9.21
N HIS A 234 20.68 -5.91 8.15
CA HIS A 234 19.84 -7.10 8.22
C HIS A 234 20.43 -8.31 7.46
N PRO A 235 21.78 -8.53 7.50
CA PRO A 235 22.42 -9.51 6.65
C PRO A 235 21.88 -10.92 6.90
N ALA A 236 21.65 -11.31 8.15
CA ALA A 236 21.16 -12.65 8.49
C ALA A 236 19.75 -12.93 7.95
N ALA A 237 18.82 -11.93 8.01
CA ALA A 237 17.49 -12.06 7.46
C ALA A 237 17.51 -12.22 5.93
N TYR A 238 18.32 -11.39 5.26
CA TYR A 238 18.47 -11.47 3.80
C TYR A 238 19.19 -12.73 3.36
N GLN A 239 20.25 -13.13 4.06
CA GLN A 239 20.96 -14.35 3.74
C GLN A 239 20.07 -15.57 3.87
N ARG A 240 19.25 -15.68 4.91
CA ARG A 240 18.28 -16.79 5.06
C ARG A 240 17.33 -16.90 3.88
N LEU A 241 16.86 -15.76 3.33
CA LEU A 241 16.02 -15.77 2.15
C LEU A 241 16.80 -16.14 0.89
N LEU A 242 18.02 -15.58 0.71
CA LEU A 242 18.80 -15.69 -0.51
C LEU A 242 19.57 -17.01 -0.65
N SER A 243 19.96 -17.67 0.46
CA SER A 243 20.73 -18.91 0.47
C SER A 243 19.89 -20.19 0.40
N GLY A 244 18.58 -20.09 0.66
CA GLY A 244 17.67 -21.22 0.56
C GLY A 244 17.41 -21.61 -0.89
N THR A 245 17.10 -22.90 -1.11
CA THR A 245 16.57 -23.35 -2.41
C THR A 245 15.29 -22.58 -2.72
N PRO A 246 15.17 -21.94 -3.90
CA PRO A 246 13.95 -21.25 -4.27
C PRO A 246 12.74 -22.18 -4.26
N GLY A 247 11.64 -21.73 -3.70
CA GLY A 247 10.37 -22.46 -3.69
C GLY A 247 9.64 -22.38 -5.03
N PRO A 248 8.50 -23.07 -5.14
CA PRO A 248 7.65 -23.04 -6.32
C PRO A 248 7.25 -21.62 -6.74
N LEU A 249 7.34 -21.38 -8.04
CA LEU A 249 6.99 -20.10 -8.62
C LEU A 249 5.49 -20.06 -8.96
N GLY A 250 4.90 -18.88 -8.89
CA GLY A 250 3.53 -18.59 -9.30
C GLY A 250 3.37 -17.14 -9.75
N VAL A 251 2.17 -16.79 -10.17
CA VAL A 251 1.78 -15.38 -10.34
C VAL A 251 1.56 -14.78 -8.97
N LEU A 252 2.24 -13.70 -8.65
CA LEU A 252 2.20 -13.04 -7.35
C LEU A 252 1.39 -11.75 -7.41
N HIS A 253 0.65 -11.48 -6.34
CA HIS A 253 0.08 -10.19 -6.02
C HIS A 253 1.18 -9.18 -5.58
N ARG A 254 2.15 -9.63 -4.80
CA ARG A 254 3.29 -8.91 -4.22
C ARG A 254 2.97 -7.95 -3.07
N ASP A 255 1.76 -7.45 -2.96
CA ASP A 255 1.30 -6.60 -1.83
C ASP A 255 0.00 -7.17 -1.23
N LEU A 256 -0.09 -8.51 -1.13
CA LEU A 256 -1.26 -9.19 -0.62
C LEU A 256 -1.45 -8.91 0.87
N HIS A 257 -2.62 -8.37 1.21
CA HIS A 257 -3.00 -8.15 2.60
C HIS A 257 -4.53 -7.95 2.73
N ASP A 258 -5.00 -7.90 3.96
CA ASP A 258 -6.41 -7.81 4.34
C ASP A 258 -7.23 -6.66 3.74
N LYS A 259 -6.59 -5.59 3.26
CA LYS A 259 -7.26 -4.47 2.56
C LYS A 259 -7.39 -4.69 1.06
N GLN A 260 -6.68 -5.67 0.51
CA GLN A 260 -6.68 -5.96 -0.92
C GLN A 260 -7.62 -7.13 -1.26
N VAL A 261 -8.28 -7.69 -0.25
CA VAL A 261 -9.24 -8.79 -0.42
C VAL A 261 -10.61 -8.31 0.01
N VAL A 262 -11.58 -8.35 -0.91
CA VAL A 262 -12.99 -7.99 -0.71
C VAL A 262 -13.80 -9.26 -0.59
N VAL A 263 -14.69 -9.31 0.40
CA VAL A 263 -15.58 -10.45 0.67
C VAL A 263 -16.97 -10.09 0.17
N GLY A 264 -17.27 -10.49 -1.05
CA GLY A 264 -18.58 -10.32 -1.69
C GLY A 264 -19.25 -11.66 -1.97
N ALA A 265 -20.07 -11.73 -3.02
CA ALA A 265 -20.61 -13.00 -3.53
C ALA A 265 -19.47 -13.93 -3.97
N HIS A 266 -18.41 -13.37 -4.50
CA HIS A 266 -17.12 -14.02 -4.75
C HIS A 266 -16.02 -13.20 -4.05
N ILE A 267 -14.88 -13.83 -3.83
CA ILE A 267 -13.69 -13.11 -3.35
C ILE A 267 -13.19 -12.18 -4.45
N GLY A 268 -12.96 -10.91 -4.08
CA GLY A 268 -12.37 -9.92 -4.97
C GLY A 268 -10.93 -9.56 -4.57
N LEU A 269 -10.04 -9.41 -5.54
CA LEU A 269 -8.67 -8.95 -5.33
C LEU A 269 -8.46 -7.55 -5.93
N LEU A 270 -7.94 -6.63 -5.11
CA LEU A 270 -7.66 -5.25 -5.47
C LEU A 270 -6.16 -5.03 -5.72
N ASP A 271 -5.83 -3.97 -6.45
CA ASP A 271 -4.46 -3.44 -6.65
C ASP A 271 -3.49 -4.46 -7.30
N LEU A 272 -3.96 -5.17 -8.32
CA LEU A 272 -3.18 -6.11 -9.14
C LEU A 272 -2.23 -5.40 -10.15
N ASP A 273 -1.98 -4.11 -9.97
CA ASP A 273 -1.06 -3.32 -10.82
C ASP A 273 0.40 -3.86 -10.77
N THR A 274 0.73 -4.67 -9.76
CA THR A 274 2.10 -5.14 -9.49
C THR A 274 2.31 -6.64 -9.71
N LEU A 275 1.40 -7.30 -10.44
CA LEU A 275 1.54 -8.72 -10.77
C LEU A 275 2.95 -9.06 -11.29
N ALA A 276 3.51 -10.15 -10.83
CA ALA A 276 4.82 -10.64 -11.22
C ALA A 276 4.90 -12.17 -11.08
N VAL A 277 5.96 -12.77 -11.58
CA VAL A 277 6.29 -14.16 -11.34
C VAL A 277 7.35 -14.26 -10.25
N GLY A 278 7.12 -15.07 -9.22
CA GLY A 278 8.07 -15.27 -8.13
C GLY A 278 7.65 -16.40 -7.20
N GLU A 279 8.38 -16.54 -6.06
CA GLU A 279 8.09 -17.58 -5.08
C GLU A 279 6.72 -17.34 -4.43
N ARG A 280 5.80 -18.32 -4.53
CA ARG A 280 4.44 -18.24 -3.94
C ARG A 280 4.45 -17.88 -2.45
N ALA A 281 5.49 -18.30 -1.74
CA ALA A 281 5.70 -18.01 -0.31
C ALA A 281 5.69 -16.52 0.03
N LEU A 282 6.02 -15.62 -0.92
CA LEU A 282 6.02 -14.18 -0.71
C LEU A 282 4.62 -13.65 -0.36
N ASP A 283 3.58 -14.04 -1.11
CA ASP A 283 2.22 -13.57 -0.86
C ASP A 283 1.67 -14.11 0.46
N PHE A 284 1.95 -15.38 0.78
CA PHE A 284 1.61 -15.93 2.09
C PHE A 284 2.28 -15.15 3.21
N ALA A 285 3.57 -14.89 3.10
CA ALA A 285 4.33 -14.13 4.09
C ALA A 285 3.78 -12.70 4.26
N ASN A 286 3.40 -12.03 3.17
CA ASN A 286 2.78 -10.70 3.23
C ASN A 286 1.45 -10.73 3.99
N ALA A 287 0.56 -11.67 3.67
CA ALA A 287 -0.73 -11.81 4.35
C ALA A 287 -0.54 -12.09 5.85
N LEU A 288 0.36 -13.01 6.20
CA LEU A 288 0.66 -13.37 7.58
C LEU A 288 1.31 -12.23 8.37
N ALA A 289 2.27 -11.50 7.77
CA ALA A 289 2.87 -10.33 8.39
C ALA A 289 1.83 -9.24 8.67
N HIS A 290 0.85 -9.07 7.78
CA HIS A 290 -0.25 -8.13 8.00
C HIS A 290 -1.22 -8.57 9.09
N LEU A 291 -1.49 -9.86 9.26
CA LEU A 291 -2.27 -10.36 10.40
C LEU A 291 -1.57 -10.04 11.74
N GLU A 292 -0.27 -10.30 11.84
CA GLU A 292 0.53 -9.94 13.02
C GLU A 292 0.49 -8.42 13.27
N LEU A 293 0.65 -7.64 12.21
CA LEU A 293 0.55 -6.19 12.28
C LEU A 293 -0.82 -5.72 12.80
N ARG A 294 -1.93 -6.38 12.44
CA ARG A 294 -3.25 -6.02 12.96
C ARG A 294 -3.39 -6.30 14.44
N VAL A 295 -2.78 -7.38 14.94
CA VAL A 295 -2.72 -7.66 16.38
C VAL A 295 -1.96 -6.56 17.11
N ASP A 296 -0.77 -6.23 16.64
CA ASP A 296 0.07 -5.19 17.26
C ASP A 296 -0.54 -3.77 17.16
N GLN A 297 -1.42 -3.54 16.18
CA GLN A 297 -2.20 -2.32 16.05
C GLN A 297 -3.47 -2.28 16.92
N GLY A 298 -3.81 -3.39 17.60
CA GLY A 298 -5.06 -3.52 18.34
C GLY A 298 -6.32 -3.51 17.45
N LEU A 299 -6.17 -3.87 16.16
CA LEU A 299 -7.26 -3.91 15.18
C LEU A 299 -7.87 -5.31 15.04
N MET A 300 -7.23 -6.31 15.62
CA MET A 300 -7.66 -7.71 15.65
C MET A 300 -7.08 -8.37 16.92
N THR A 301 -7.81 -9.29 17.52
CA THR A 301 -7.27 -10.08 18.64
C THR A 301 -6.30 -11.17 18.14
N ALA A 302 -5.37 -11.61 18.99
CA ALA A 302 -4.47 -12.71 18.63
C ALA A 302 -5.23 -14.01 18.31
N ALA A 303 -6.35 -14.27 19.01
CA ALA A 303 -7.21 -15.42 18.73
C ALA A 303 -7.83 -15.35 17.33
N ALA A 304 -8.40 -14.19 16.95
CA ALA A 304 -8.97 -13.97 15.62
C ALA A 304 -7.91 -14.06 14.52
N ALA A 305 -6.71 -13.49 14.75
CA ALA A 305 -5.59 -13.64 13.82
C ALA A 305 -5.14 -15.09 13.65
N GLY A 306 -5.17 -15.88 14.73
CA GLY A 306 -4.92 -17.32 14.70
C GLY A 306 -5.95 -18.10 13.86
N VAL A 307 -7.23 -17.77 13.98
CA VAL A 307 -8.31 -18.33 13.14
C VAL A 307 -8.06 -17.96 11.67
N ALA A 308 -7.87 -16.68 11.39
CA ALA A 308 -7.62 -16.17 10.04
C ALA A 308 -6.41 -16.84 9.38
N ARG A 309 -5.28 -16.94 10.10
CA ARG A 309 -4.07 -17.60 9.61
C ARG A 309 -4.30 -19.06 9.21
N ARG A 310 -4.94 -19.84 10.09
CA ARG A 310 -5.23 -21.27 9.80
C ARG A 310 -6.14 -21.41 8.60
N ALA A 311 -7.26 -20.71 8.60
CA ALA A 311 -8.23 -20.77 7.54
C ALA A 311 -7.65 -20.33 6.17
N PHE A 312 -6.83 -19.29 6.15
CA PHE A 312 -6.14 -18.83 4.94
C PHE A 312 -5.21 -19.90 4.36
N LEU A 313 -4.38 -20.54 5.21
CA LEU A 313 -3.48 -21.60 4.78
C LEU A 313 -4.22 -22.89 4.42
N GLU A 314 -5.34 -23.20 5.08
CA GLU A 314 -6.21 -24.32 4.71
C GLU A 314 -6.83 -24.10 3.32
N GLY A 315 -7.39 -22.92 3.07
CA GLY A 315 -8.02 -22.61 1.78
C GLY A 315 -7.05 -22.53 0.62
N ALA A 316 -5.81 -22.07 0.87
CA ALA A 316 -4.79 -21.97 -0.16
C ALA A 316 -4.06 -23.29 -0.41
N ASP A 317 -4.01 -24.17 0.57
CA ASP A 317 -3.31 -25.46 0.58
C ASP A 317 -1.91 -25.42 -0.12
N PRO A 318 -0.98 -24.58 0.38
CA PRO A 318 0.33 -24.47 -0.23
C PRO A 318 1.09 -25.78 -0.11
N ASP A 319 1.82 -26.15 -1.17
CA ASP A 319 2.71 -27.30 -1.22
C ASP A 319 3.80 -27.26 -0.11
N PRO A 320 4.42 -28.40 0.25
CA PRO A 320 5.43 -28.45 1.31
C PRO A 320 6.60 -27.50 1.09
N GLU A 321 7.09 -27.37 -0.14
CA GLU A 321 8.22 -26.53 -0.50
C GLU A 321 7.86 -25.03 -0.31
N THR A 322 6.65 -24.64 -0.71
CA THR A 322 6.13 -23.29 -0.44
C THR A 322 6.03 -23.03 1.06
N ARG A 323 5.50 -24.01 1.85
CA ARG A 323 5.38 -23.88 3.32
C ARG A 323 6.74 -23.69 3.98
N GLU A 324 7.77 -24.40 3.55
CA GLU A 324 9.13 -24.30 4.06
C GLU A 324 9.75 -22.91 3.83
N ARG A 325 9.39 -22.25 2.71
CA ARG A 325 9.90 -20.92 2.36
C ARG A 325 9.20 -19.77 3.05
N ILE A 326 7.94 -19.93 3.51
CA ILE A 326 7.17 -18.86 4.18
C ILE A 326 7.94 -18.19 5.33
N PRO A 327 8.61 -18.90 6.26
CA PRO A 327 9.31 -18.24 7.38
C PRO A 327 10.41 -17.27 6.94
N ALA A 328 11.16 -17.59 5.89
CA ALA A 328 12.22 -16.72 5.39
C ALA A 328 11.64 -15.43 4.76
N HIS A 329 10.60 -15.57 3.94
CA HIS A 329 9.87 -14.43 3.40
C HIS A 329 9.17 -13.59 4.49
N LEU A 330 8.64 -14.22 5.53
CA LEU A 330 7.94 -13.54 6.63
C LEU A 330 8.86 -12.56 7.40
N VAL A 331 10.10 -12.95 7.65
CA VAL A 331 11.09 -12.05 8.29
C VAL A 331 11.33 -10.82 7.41
N VAL A 332 11.51 -11.01 6.10
CA VAL A 332 11.74 -9.89 5.17
C VAL A 332 10.48 -9.03 5.01
N ALA A 333 9.29 -9.63 5.00
CA ALA A 333 8.02 -8.91 4.96
C ALA A 333 7.82 -8.03 6.23
N ARG A 334 8.17 -8.53 7.43
CA ARG A 334 8.15 -7.73 8.66
C ARG A 334 9.11 -6.53 8.60
N LEU A 335 10.33 -6.74 8.08
CA LEU A 335 11.29 -5.64 7.86
C LEU A 335 10.74 -4.60 6.87
N ARG A 336 10.16 -5.04 5.76
CA ARG A 336 9.53 -4.15 4.79
C ARG A 336 8.40 -3.35 5.44
N LEU A 337 7.54 -3.99 6.23
CA LEU A 337 6.47 -3.32 6.96
C LEU A 337 7.01 -2.34 8.02
N ALA A 338 8.09 -2.67 8.73
CA ALA A 338 8.76 -1.72 9.63
C ALA A 338 9.17 -0.45 8.86
N GLY A 339 9.85 -0.59 7.71
CA GLY A 339 10.21 0.54 6.85
C GLY A 339 9.00 1.36 6.37
N VAL A 340 7.95 0.70 5.92
CA VAL A 340 6.71 1.35 5.43
C VAL A 340 5.94 2.06 6.55
N TYR A 341 5.82 1.43 7.73
CA TYR A 341 5.05 1.96 8.85
C TYR A 341 5.80 3.01 9.66
N ALA A 342 7.11 3.10 9.55
CA ALA A 342 7.91 4.21 10.09
C ALA A 342 7.46 5.58 9.57
N PHE A 343 6.89 5.62 8.35
CA PHE A 343 6.32 6.81 7.71
C PHE A 343 4.84 7.08 8.08
N ARG A 344 4.32 6.44 9.12
CA ARG A 344 2.98 6.66 9.66
C ARG A 344 3.11 7.08 11.12
N PRO A 345 2.97 8.37 11.48
CA PRO A 345 3.26 8.88 12.83
C PRO A 345 2.61 8.05 13.94
N ARG A 346 1.34 7.64 13.76
CA ARG A 346 0.60 6.80 14.70
C ARG A 346 1.29 5.46 15.00
N TRP A 347 2.02 4.90 14.04
CA TRP A 347 2.59 3.55 14.11
C TRP A 347 4.12 3.53 14.16
N ARG A 348 4.77 4.69 14.33
CA ARG A 348 6.23 4.80 14.34
C ARG A 348 6.86 3.95 15.46
N ALA A 349 6.32 4.01 16.67
CA ALA A 349 6.81 3.22 17.78
C ALA A 349 6.76 1.70 17.50
N LEU A 350 5.68 1.22 16.88
CA LEU A 350 5.54 -0.16 16.45
C LEU A 350 6.59 -0.52 15.37
N ALA A 351 6.79 0.35 14.39
CA ALA A 351 7.79 0.14 13.34
C ALA A 351 9.21 0.03 13.91
N VAL A 352 9.55 0.87 14.89
CA VAL A 352 10.84 0.81 15.59
C VAL A 352 11.01 -0.52 16.34
N ARG A 353 9.97 -1.01 17.05
CA ARG A 353 10.02 -2.31 17.72
C ARG A 353 10.24 -3.46 16.73
N TRP A 354 9.48 -3.51 15.63
CA TRP A 354 9.63 -4.56 14.62
C TRP A 354 11.02 -4.54 13.97
N HIS A 355 11.55 -3.35 13.71
CA HIS A 355 12.92 -3.19 13.20
C HIS A 355 13.94 -3.73 14.20
N ALA A 356 13.84 -3.39 15.49
CA ALA A 356 14.72 -3.85 16.54
C ALA A 356 14.67 -5.37 16.76
N GLN A 357 13.48 -5.97 16.71
CA GLN A 357 13.31 -7.43 16.81
C GLN A 357 14.03 -8.18 15.70
N ALA A 358 13.96 -7.67 14.47
CA ALA A 358 14.61 -8.29 13.32
C ALA A 358 16.14 -8.12 13.30
N THR A 359 16.68 -7.14 14.05
CA THR A 359 18.14 -6.91 14.19
C THR A 359 18.74 -7.58 15.41
N GLY A 360 17.92 -8.18 16.27
CA GLY A 360 18.39 -8.72 17.57
C GLY A 360 18.82 -7.64 18.57
N THR A 361 18.47 -6.38 18.33
CA THR A 361 18.78 -5.24 19.20
C THR A 361 17.64 -4.85 20.12
N ALA A 362 16.56 -5.63 20.15
CA ALA A 362 15.46 -5.41 21.06
C ALA A 362 15.94 -5.62 22.52
N PRO A 363 15.66 -4.71 23.46
CA PRO A 363 15.84 -5.00 24.87
C PRO A 363 14.99 -6.22 25.23
N GLN A 364 15.59 -7.17 25.95
CA GLN A 364 14.92 -8.36 26.49
C GLN A 364 13.81 -7.97 27.45
#